data_46d43cb943d8bdcd1c3d939b9b4af26a
#
_entry.id   46d43cb943d8bdcd1c3d939b9b4af26a
#
_cell.length_a   1.000
_cell.length_b   1.000
_cell.length_c   1.000
_cell.angle_alpha   90.00
_cell.angle_beta   90.00
_cell.angle_gamma   90.00
#
_symmetry.space_group_name_H-M   'P 1'
#
loop_
_entity.id
_entity.type
_entity.pdbx_description
1 polymer ?
#
loop_
_entity_poly.entity_id
_entity_poly.type
_entity_poly.pdbx_seq_one_letter_code
_entity_poly.pdbx_strand_id
1 'polypeptide(L)'
;YERTYLEHGNPPYLTRDFFARMAAHMPDAWLLFVGERDGRPIASSLIAIGVYESSATGTSDSDSGSEPGTGLVAYGRYWGALERVDCLHFEACYYQPLQWCIAHGAVRFEGGAQGEHKMARALLPVQATSAHWLAHPAFAEAVQRFLDREGAGVENYLESLHQRLPFKQAP
;
A
#
# COMPACT_ATOMS: atom_id res chain seq x y z
N TYR A 1 -5.72 -9.51 -12.40
CA TYR A 1 -5.22 -10.11 -11.17
C TYR A 1 -4.58 -11.48 -11.41
N GLU A 2 -5.32 -12.49 -11.89
CA GLU A 2 -4.82 -13.86 -12.13
C GLU A 2 -3.53 -13.85 -12.98
N ARG A 3 -3.55 -13.14 -14.09
CA ARG A 3 -2.40 -13.04 -15.00
C ARG A 3 -1.15 -12.50 -14.31
N THR A 4 -1.26 -11.43 -13.52
CA THR A 4 -0.15 -10.85 -12.78
C THR A 4 0.47 -11.84 -11.80
N TYR A 5 -0.36 -12.61 -11.09
CA TYR A 5 0.13 -13.63 -10.17
C TYR A 5 0.87 -14.75 -10.89
N LEU A 6 0.31 -15.25 -12.00
CA LEU A 6 0.93 -16.29 -12.80
C LEU A 6 2.25 -15.83 -13.44
N GLU A 7 2.32 -14.59 -13.93
CA GLU A 7 3.55 -13.98 -14.47
C GLU A 7 4.66 -13.87 -13.40
N HIS A 8 4.30 -13.74 -12.12
CA HIS A 8 5.26 -13.76 -11.01
C HIS A 8 5.51 -15.16 -10.42
N GLY A 9 5.02 -16.21 -11.07
CA GLY A 9 5.21 -17.59 -10.62
C GLY A 9 4.41 -18.00 -9.39
N ASN A 10 3.39 -17.24 -9.02
CA ASN A 10 2.54 -17.51 -7.87
C ASN A 10 1.12 -17.89 -8.31
N PRO A 11 0.48 -18.88 -7.68
CA PRO A 11 -0.92 -19.16 -7.94
C PRO A 11 -1.80 -18.03 -7.39
N PRO A 12 -2.84 -17.60 -8.13
CA PRO A 12 -3.81 -16.64 -7.63
C PRO A 12 -4.60 -17.27 -6.48
N TYR A 13 -4.72 -16.55 -5.35
CA TYR A 13 -5.43 -17.05 -4.16
C TYR A 13 -6.85 -16.47 -4.02
N LEU A 14 -7.19 -15.45 -4.79
CA LEU A 14 -8.54 -14.88 -4.83
C LEU A 14 -9.30 -15.36 -6.05
N THR A 15 -10.54 -15.73 -5.85
CA THR A 15 -11.45 -16.22 -6.89
C THR A 15 -12.26 -15.09 -7.52
N ARG A 16 -12.89 -15.36 -8.66
CA ARG A 16 -13.85 -14.41 -9.26
C ARG A 16 -15.03 -14.13 -8.34
N ASP A 17 -15.49 -15.13 -7.57
CA ASP A 17 -16.57 -14.99 -6.59
C ASP A 17 -16.19 -14.01 -5.48
N PHE A 18 -14.93 -13.98 -5.04
CA PHE A 18 -14.43 -12.97 -4.09
C PHE A 18 -14.67 -11.54 -4.61
N PHE A 19 -14.26 -11.26 -5.85
CA PHE A 19 -14.43 -9.93 -6.43
C PHE A 19 -15.91 -9.58 -6.67
N ALA A 20 -16.73 -10.56 -7.08
CA ALA A 20 -18.16 -10.36 -7.24
C ALA A 20 -18.86 -10.03 -5.91
N ARG A 21 -18.55 -10.76 -4.84
CA ARG A 21 -19.05 -10.50 -3.49
C ARG A 21 -18.61 -9.15 -2.97
N MET A 22 -17.33 -8.81 -3.14
CA MET A 22 -16.78 -7.53 -2.75
C MET A 22 -17.52 -6.37 -3.42
N ALA A 23 -17.76 -6.47 -4.74
CA ALA A 23 -18.52 -5.45 -5.48
C ALA A 23 -19.98 -5.35 -5.03
N ALA A 24 -20.61 -6.49 -4.68
CA ALA A 24 -22.00 -6.53 -4.26
C ALA A 24 -22.24 -6.05 -2.82
N HIS A 25 -21.32 -6.38 -1.89
CA HIS A 25 -21.52 -6.14 -0.46
C HIS A 25 -20.72 -4.97 0.10
N MET A 26 -19.71 -4.49 -0.62
CA MET A 26 -18.82 -3.42 -0.20
C MET A 26 -18.53 -2.43 -1.34
N PRO A 27 -19.53 -1.94 -2.09
CA PRO A 27 -19.30 -1.12 -3.28
C PRO A 27 -18.54 0.18 -2.96
N ASP A 28 -18.81 0.78 -1.82
CA ASP A 28 -18.22 2.06 -1.41
C ASP A 28 -16.81 1.92 -0.81
N ALA A 29 -16.36 0.68 -0.57
CA ALA A 29 -15.03 0.41 -0.01
C ALA A 29 -13.93 0.25 -1.08
N TRP A 30 -14.26 0.42 -2.36
CA TRP A 30 -13.35 0.12 -3.46
C TRP A 30 -13.47 1.10 -4.61
N LEU A 31 -12.31 1.40 -5.21
CA LEU A 31 -12.20 2.12 -6.47
C LEU A 31 -11.51 1.21 -7.48
N LEU A 32 -12.08 1.14 -8.67
CA LEU A 32 -11.51 0.43 -9.80
C LEU A 32 -11.13 1.44 -10.88
N PHE A 33 -9.82 1.62 -11.11
CA PHE A 33 -9.31 2.34 -12.26
C PHE A 33 -9.13 1.37 -13.42
N VAL A 34 -9.71 1.69 -14.56
CA VAL A 34 -9.67 0.85 -15.76
C VAL A 34 -8.93 1.60 -16.86
N GLY A 35 -7.83 1.02 -17.34
CA GLY A 35 -7.15 1.48 -18.54
C GLY A 35 -7.82 0.87 -19.77
N GLU A 36 -8.21 1.70 -20.72
CA GLU A 36 -8.86 1.29 -21.95
C GLU A 36 -8.05 1.71 -23.18
N ARG A 37 -8.14 0.90 -24.22
CA ARG A 37 -7.65 1.20 -25.55
C ARG A 37 -8.73 0.88 -26.57
N ASP A 38 -9.13 1.85 -27.37
CA ASP A 38 -10.19 1.71 -28.38
C ASP A 38 -11.48 1.11 -27.81
N GLY A 39 -11.88 1.56 -26.59
CA GLY A 39 -13.06 1.09 -25.87
C GLY A 39 -12.95 -0.32 -25.28
N ARG A 40 -11.74 -0.90 -25.23
CA ARG A 40 -11.49 -2.22 -24.63
C ARG A 40 -10.67 -2.08 -23.36
N PRO A 41 -11.09 -2.67 -22.23
CA PRO A 41 -10.27 -2.74 -21.03
C PRO A 41 -8.98 -3.51 -21.30
N ILE A 42 -7.83 -2.90 -21.02
CA ILE A 42 -6.50 -3.51 -21.18
C ILE A 42 -5.76 -3.65 -19.87
N ALA A 43 -6.16 -2.90 -18.84
CA ALA A 43 -5.53 -2.96 -17.51
C ALA A 43 -6.51 -2.49 -16.45
N SER A 44 -6.25 -2.86 -15.19
CA SER A 44 -6.98 -2.32 -14.05
C SER A 44 -6.12 -2.23 -12.79
N SER A 45 -6.43 -1.23 -11.96
CA SER A 45 -5.91 -1.06 -10.62
C SER A 45 -7.05 -0.97 -9.62
N LEU A 46 -7.00 -1.77 -8.57
CA LEU A 46 -8.00 -1.80 -7.50
C LEU A 46 -7.42 -1.18 -6.25
N ILE A 47 -8.14 -0.19 -5.72
CA ILE A 47 -7.78 0.59 -4.54
C ILE A 47 -8.86 0.36 -3.49
N ALA A 48 -8.47 -0.02 -2.28
CA ALA A 48 -9.38 -0.06 -1.15
C ALA A 48 -9.52 1.33 -0.54
N ILE A 49 -10.73 1.66 -0.08
CA ILE A 49 -11.05 2.90 0.61
C ILE A 49 -11.49 2.58 2.03
N GLY A 50 -10.94 3.31 2.99
CA GLY A 50 -11.31 3.19 4.40
C GLY A 50 -11.37 4.54 5.07
N VAL A 51 -11.86 4.54 6.28
CA VAL A 51 -11.86 5.70 7.16
C VAL A 51 -10.80 5.48 8.23
N TYR A 52 -9.93 6.43 8.39
CA TYR A 52 -8.95 6.46 9.47
C TYR A 52 -9.52 7.27 10.63
N GLU A 53 -9.61 6.63 11.78
CA GLU A 53 -9.91 7.29 13.05
C GLU A 53 -8.61 7.40 13.84
N SER A 54 -8.12 8.60 14.06
CA SER A 54 -7.00 8.83 14.95
C SER A 54 -7.48 8.59 16.39
N SER A 55 -7.16 7.44 16.94
CA SER A 55 -7.33 7.23 18.39
C SER A 55 -6.29 8.07 19.13
N ALA A 56 -6.75 8.94 20.02
CA ALA A 56 -5.92 9.79 20.88
C ALA A 56 -5.17 9.00 21.98
N THR A 57 -4.80 7.74 21.74
CA THR A 57 -4.02 6.93 22.68
C THR A 57 -2.56 6.91 22.22
N GLY A 58 -1.85 7.87 22.74
CA GLY A 58 -0.43 7.97 23.06
C GLY A 58 0.57 7.00 22.42
N THR A 59 1.27 7.48 21.40
CA THR A 59 2.73 7.44 21.40
C THR A 59 3.20 8.73 20.73
N SER A 60 4.06 9.41 21.46
CA SER A 60 4.62 10.71 21.12
C SER A 60 5.56 10.61 19.93
N ASP A 61 5.04 10.72 18.70
CA ASP A 61 5.82 11.21 17.58
C ASP A 61 5.36 12.65 17.33
N SER A 62 6.16 13.54 17.91
CA SER A 62 6.06 14.97 17.81
C SER A 62 6.48 15.42 16.41
N ASP A 63 5.56 15.40 15.46
CA ASP A 63 5.55 16.42 14.41
C ASP A 63 4.19 16.49 13.71
N SER A 64 3.58 17.66 13.79
CA SER A 64 2.29 18.16 13.30
C SER A 64 1.15 18.01 14.29
N GLY A 65 0.76 19.14 14.90
CA GLY A 65 -0.43 19.33 15.71
C GLY A 65 -1.72 19.16 14.91
N SER A 66 -2.04 17.94 14.54
CA SER A 66 -3.31 17.57 13.95
C SER A 66 -4.22 17.07 15.05
N GLU A 67 -5.33 17.79 15.26
CA GLU A 67 -6.47 17.36 16.05
C GLU A 67 -6.85 15.90 15.71
N PRO A 68 -7.39 15.12 16.66
CA PRO A 68 -7.92 13.80 16.37
C PRO A 68 -9.01 13.93 15.30
N GLY A 69 -8.70 13.52 14.10
CA GLY A 69 -9.54 13.68 12.92
C GLY A 69 -9.87 12.35 12.28
N THR A 70 -11.10 12.24 11.80
CA THR A 70 -11.53 11.16 10.92
C THR A 70 -11.19 11.56 9.48
N GLY A 71 -10.47 10.72 8.74
CA GLY A 71 -10.08 11.01 7.38
C GLY A 71 -10.19 9.83 6.44
N LEU A 72 -10.42 10.11 5.16
CA LEU A 72 -10.46 9.09 4.12
C LEU A 72 -9.04 8.60 3.83
N VAL A 73 -8.86 7.28 3.77
CA VAL A 73 -7.58 6.64 3.43
C VAL A 73 -7.76 5.70 2.26
N ALA A 74 -6.84 5.75 1.31
CA ALA A 74 -6.80 4.87 0.16
C ALA A 74 -5.62 3.90 0.24
N TYR A 75 -5.83 2.65 -0.16
CA TYR A 75 -4.85 1.57 -0.12
C TYR A 75 -4.72 0.92 -1.50
N GLY A 76 -3.55 1.00 -2.13
CA GLY A 76 -3.24 0.24 -3.34
C GLY A 76 -3.27 -1.25 -3.08
N ARG A 77 -4.08 -2.01 -3.84
CA ARG A 77 -4.28 -3.44 -3.59
C ARG A 77 -3.87 -4.33 -4.75
N TYR A 78 -4.53 -4.26 -5.87
CA TYR A 78 -4.30 -5.18 -6.97
C TYR A 78 -4.14 -4.46 -8.28
N TRP A 79 -3.21 -4.94 -9.07
CA TRP A 79 -2.94 -4.51 -10.44
C TRP A 79 -3.00 -5.70 -11.38
N GLY A 80 -3.47 -5.46 -12.58
CA GLY A 80 -3.37 -6.42 -13.67
C GLY A 80 -3.48 -5.74 -15.02
N ALA A 81 -2.74 -6.25 -15.99
CA ALA A 81 -2.79 -5.78 -17.38
C ALA A 81 -2.89 -6.95 -18.34
N LEU A 82 -3.65 -6.77 -19.41
CA LEU A 82 -3.75 -7.71 -20.53
C LEU A 82 -2.69 -7.43 -21.60
N GLU A 83 -2.21 -6.18 -21.64
CA GLU A 83 -1.20 -5.71 -22.58
C GLU A 83 -0.10 -4.96 -21.82
N ARG A 84 1.12 -5.05 -22.33
CA ARG A 84 2.22 -4.21 -21.82
C ARG A 84 2.14 -2.85 -22.50
N VAL A 85 1.92 -1.83 -21.68
CA VAL A 85 1.95 -0.42 -22.11
C VAL A 85 2.88 0.32 -21.17
N ASP A 86 3.85 1.01 -21.74
CA ASP A 86 4.85 1.74 -20.95
C ASP A 86 4.16 2.81 -20.09
N CYS A 87 4.60 2.89 -18.83
CA CYS A 87 4.08 3.79 -17.80
C CYS A 87 2.63 3.56 -17.35
N LEU A 88 1.84 2.69 -17.97
CA LEU A 88 0.44 2.46 -17.61
C LEU A 88 0.27 2.00 -16.16
N HIS A 89 1.19 1.18 -15.65
CA HIS A 89 1.21 0.79 -14.25
C HIS A 89 1.32 2.01 -13.31
N PHE A 90 2.19 2.96 -13.62
CA PHE A 90 2.36 4.15 -12.81
C PHE A 90 1.13 5.06 -12.88
N GLU A 91 0.56 5.21 -14.06
CA GLU A 91 -0.67 5.97 -14.24
C GLU A 91 -1.81 5.41 -13.42
N ALA A 92 -2.12 4.12 -13.62
CA ALA A 92 -3.29 3.48 -13.01
C ALA A 92 -3.14 3.19 -11.51
N CYS A 93 -1.91 2.92 -11.01
CA CYS A 93 -1.69 2.54 -9.61
C CYS A 93 -1.26 3.70 -8.71
N TYR A 94 -0.80 4.82 -9.28
CA TYR A 94 -0.31 5.96 -8.49
C TYR A 94 -0.94 7.29 -8.91
N TYR A 95 -0.80 7.73 -10.16
CA TYR A 95 -1.18 9.09 -10.53
C TYR A 95 -2.69 9.29 -10.51
N GLN A 96 -3.47 8.40 -11.08
CA GLN A 96 -4.93 8.47 -11.04
C GLN A 96 -5.49 8.30 -9.62
N PRO A 97 -5.04 7.31 -8.81
CA PRO A 97 -5.42 7.23 -7.40
C PRO A 97 -5.03 8.47 -6.58
N LEU A 98 -3.84 9.04 -6.76
CA LEU A 98 -3.42 10.26 -6.07
C LEU A 98 -4.31 11.46 -6.46
N GLN A 99 -4.61 11.62 -7.74
CA GLN A 99 -5.53 12.66 -8.21
C GLN A 99 -6.91 12.53 -7.57
N TRP A 100 -7.42 11.29 -7.50
CA TRP A 100 -8.68 11.00 -6.83
C TRP A 100 -8.62 11.33 -5.33
N CYS A 101 -7.55 10.92 -4.64
CA CYS A 101 -7.33 11.23 -3.23
C CYS A 101 -7.34 12.74 -2.96
N ILE A 102 -6.65 13.52 -3.77
CA ILE A 102 -6.62 14.99 -3.65
C ILE A 102 -8.02 15.57 -3.85
N ALA A 103 -8.74 15.12 -4.87
CA ALA A 103 -10.08 15.64 -5.18
C ALA A 103 -11.12 15.30 -4.10
N HIS A 104 -10.93 14.21 -3.35
CA HIS A 104 -11.84 13.76 -2.31
C HIS A 104 -11.36 14.04 -0.88
N GLY A 105 -10.27 14.79 -0.72
CA GLY A 105 -9.74 15.16 0.60
C GLY A 105 -9.22 13.96 1.40
N ALA A 106 -8.70 12.92 0.74
CA ALA A 106 -8.09 11.80 1.42
C ALA A 106 -6.84 12.26 2.18
N VAL A 107 -6.72 11.84 3.43
CA VAL A 107 -5.60 12.23 4.31
C VAL A 107 -4.36 11.36 4.09
N ARG A 108 -4.53 10.17 3.51
CA ARG A 108 -3.43 9.24 3.29
C ARG A 108 -3.69 8.33 2.08
N PHE A 109 -2.61 8.03 1.34
CA PHE A 109 -2.58 6.98 0.32
C PHE A 109 -1.42 6.03 0.59
N GLU A 110 -1.71 4.74 0.74
CA GLU A 110 -0.73 3.69 1.00
C GLU A 110 -0.51 2.84 -0.25
N GLY A 111 0.72 2.82 -0.72
CA GLY A 111 1.13 2.06 -1.91
C GLY A 111 1.43 0.58 -1.66
N GLY A 112 1.23 0.07 -0.44
CA GLY A 112 1.57 -1.29 -0.04
C GLY A 112 3.07 -1.51 0.23
N ALA A 113 3.44 -2.73 0.65
CA ALA A 113 4.81 -3.10 0.94
C ALA A 113 5.70 -3.11 -0.32
N GLN A 114 7.01 -2.92 -0.12
CA GLN A 114 8.09 -2.99 -1.11
C GLN A 114 8.07 -1.92 -2.22
N GLY A 115 9.26 -1.65 -2.77
CA GLY A 115 9.47 -0.83 -3.95
C GLY A 115 9.92 0.60 -3.67
N GLU A 116 11.24 0.83 -3.61
CA GLU A 116 11.84 2.17 -3.45
C GLU A 116 11.40 3.17 -4.53
N HIS A 117 10.99 2.69 -5.73
CA HIS A 117 10.44 3.53 -6.78
C HIS A 117 9.19 4.32 -6.36
N LYS A 118 8.50 3.89 -5.29
CA LYS A 118 7.35 4.59 -4.73
C LYS A 118 7.73 5.90 -4.06
N MET A 119 8.94 5.99 -3.50
CA MET A 119 9.45 7.21 -2.88
C MET A 119 9.53 8.37 -3.87
N ALA A 120 9.91 8.11 -5.12
CA ALA A 120 9.90 9.12 -6.18
C ALA A 120 8.49 9.69 -6.49
N ARG A 121 7.44 9.11 -5.92
CA ARG A 121 6.03 9.53 -6.02
C ARG A 121 5.46 9.96 -4.68
N ALA A 122 6.34 10.39 -3.77
CA ALA A 122 5.99 10.86 -2.44
C ALA A 122 5.32 9.82 -1.51
N LEU A 123 5.40 8.54 -1.84
CA LEU A 123 4.98 7.47 -0.93
C LEU A 123 6.15 7.15 0.01
N LEU A 124 6.12 7.78 1.17
CA LEU A 124 7.20 7.67 2.15
C LEU A 124 7.16 6.32 2.87
N PRO A 125 8.32 5.78 3.27
CA PRO A 125 8.37 4.58 4.08
C PRO A 125 7.80 4.84 5.46
N VAL A 126 6.98 3.91 5.95
CA VAL A 126 6.47 3.89 7.32
C VAL A 126 6.76 2.54 7.95
N GLN A 127 7.09 2.52 9.22
CA GLN A 127 7.26 1.29 9.96
C GLN A 127 5.91 0.62 10.20
N ALA A 128 5.77 -0.63 9.76
CA ALA A 128 4.63 -1.46 10.09
C ALA A 128 5.03 -2.50 11.14
N THR A 129 4.19 -2.69 12.14
CA THR A 129 4.43 -3.66 13.21
C THR A 129 3.41 -4.79 13.12
N SER A 130 3.88 -6.03 13.29
CA SER A 130 3.01 -7.20 13.43
C SER A 130 3.41 -8.00 14.67
N ALA A 131 2.44 -8.71 15.27
CA ALA A 131 2.68 -9.58 16.40
C ALA A 131 2.29 -11.01 16.04
N HIS A 132 3.15 -11.96 16.36
CA HIS A 132 2.96 -13.37 16.05
C HIS A 132 3.16 -14.23 17.29
N TRP A 133 2.27 -15.18 17.50
CA TRP A 133 2.42 -16.22 18.50
C TRP A 133 2.82 -17.54 17.83
N LEU A 134 3.86 -18.19 18.36
CA LEU A 134 4.40 -19.44 17.83
C LEU A 134 4.28 -20.52 18.91
N ALA A 135 3.53 -21.58 18.62
CA ALA A 135 3.25 -22.67 19.56
C ALA A 135 4.49 -23.48 19.97
N HIS A 136 5.47 -23.64 19.07
CA HIS A 136 6.65 -24.46 19.32
C HIS A 136 7.79 -23.60 19.92
N PRO A 137 8.22 -23.86 21.19
CA PRO A 137 9.18 -22.98 21.89
C PRO A 137 10.51 -22.82 21.17
N ALA A 138 11.13 -23.90 20.72
CA ALA A 138 12.42 -23.82 20.03
C ALA A 138 12.36 -23.06 18.70
N PHE A 139 11.20 -23.11 18.01
CA PHE A 139 10.97 -22.30 16.82
C PHE A 139 10.76 -20.83 17.17
N ALA A 140 10.00 -20.54 18.24
CA ALA A 140 9.83 -19.18 18.75
C ALA A 140 11.17 -18.52 19.11
N GLU A 141 12.04 -19.24 19.83
CA GLU A 141 13.40 -18.76 20.15
C GLU A 141 14.28 -18.51 18.92
N ALA A 142 14.18 -19.39 17.92
CA ALA A 142 14.95 -19.23 16.67
C ALA A 142 14.49 -17.98 15.91
N VAL A 143 13.17 -17.75 15.82
CA VAL A 143 12.59 -16.55 15.21
C VAL A 143 12.96 -15.32 15.99
N GLN A 144 12.89 -15.33 17.32
CA GLN A 144 13.29 -14.20 18.17
C GLN A 144 14.74 -13.79 17.92
N ARG A 145 15.69 -14.75 17.92
CA ARG A 145 17.10 -14.47 17.61
C ARG A 145 17.33 -13.91 16.20
N PHE A 146 16.47 -14.29 15.24
CA PHE A 146 16.50 -13.72 13.90
C PHE A 146 16.05 -12.26 13.93
N LEU A 147 14.89 -11.99 14.56
CA LEU A 147 14.30 -10.65 14.65
C LEU A 147 15.21 -9.66 15.41
N ASP A 148 15.89 -10.10 16.48
CA ASP A 148 16.84 -9.27 17.22
C ASP A 148 18.01 -8.78 16.33
N ARG A 149 18.41 -9.60 15.35
CA ARG A 149 19.46 -9.22 14.38
C ARG A 149 18.94 -8.39 13.23
N GLU A 150 17.73 -8.69 12.77
CA GLU A 150 17.10 -7.99 11.65
C GLU A 150 16.69 -6.57 12.04
N GLY A 151 16.23 -6.38 13.29
CA GLY A 151 15.72 -5.09 13.77
C GLY A 151 16.71 -3.94 13.55
N ALA A 152 17.98 -4.14 13.94
CA ALA A 152 19.01 -3.15 13.69
C ALA A 152 19.25 -2.84 12.20
N GLY A 153 19.09 -3.85 11.34
CA GLY A 153 19.18 -3.69 9.89
C GLY A 153 18.03 -2.87 9.32
N VAL A 154 16.83 -3.09 9.83
CA VAL A 154 15.62 -2.35 9.40
C VAL A 154 15.70 -0.88 9.80
N GLU A 155 16.14 -0.57 11.01
CA GLU A 155 16.34 0.81 11.47
C GLU A 155 17.34 1.57 10.59
N ASN A 156 18.51 1.00 10.32
CA ASN A 156 19.51 1.58 9.44
C ASN A 156 18.98 1.77 8.00
N TYR A 157 18.18 0.82 7.52
CA TYR A 157 17.56 0.89 6.20
C TYR A 157 16.55 2.04 6.11
N LEU A 158 15.67 2.18 7.09
CA LEU A 158 14.71 3.29 7.17
C LEU A 158 15.42 4.64 7.21
N GLU A 159 16.49 4.77 8.01
CA GLU A 159 17.29 5.98 8.06
C GLU A 159 17.90 6.31 6.69
N SER A 160 18.44 5.31 6.00
CA SER A 160 18.98 5.49 4.65
C SER A 160 17.95 5.92 3.63
N LEU A 161 16.69 5.47 3.78
CA LEU A 161 15.57 5.90 2.93
C LEU A 161 15.16 7.35 3.23
N HIS A 162 15.12 7.75 4.50
CA HIS A 162 14.82 9.13 4.88
C HIS A 162 15.83 10.13 4.33
N GLN A 163 17.10 9.76 4.19
CA GLN A 163 18.12 10.60 3.58
C GLN A 163 17.93 10.80 2.07
N ARG A 164 17.09 9.97 1.42
CA ARG A 164 16.80 10.02 -0.03
C ARG A 164 15.42 10.58 -0.35
N LEU A 165 14.81 11.33 0.57
CA LEU A 165 13.49 11.93 0.35
C LEU A 165 13.50 12.83 -0.89
N PRO A 166 12.46 12.76 -1.75
CA PRO A 166 12.37 13.56 -2.97
C PRO A 166 12.03 15.04 -2.72
N PHE A 167 11.75 15.38 -1.46
CA PHE A 167 11.38 16.75 -1.08
C PHE A 167 12.61 17.58 -0.76
N LYS A 168 12.58 18.85 -1.15
CA LYS A 168 13.55 19.83 -0.66
C LYS A 168 13.36 19.95 0.85
N GLN A 169 14.44 19.76 1.61
CA GLN A 169 14.40 20.15 3.01
C GLN A 169 14.16 21.66 3.07
N ALA A 170 13.23 22.09 3.91
CA ALA A 170 13.04 23.52 4.17
C ALA A 170 14.34 24.10 4.73
N PRO A 171 14.78 25.31 4.32
CA PRO A 171 15.97 25.96 4.81
C PRO A 171 15.89 26.27 6.31
#